data_9831892b6fdd6eb208bbe68e396df52f
#
_entry.id   9831892b6fdd6eb208bbe68e396df52f
#
_cell.length_a   1.000
_cell.length_b   1.000
_cell.length_c   1.000
_cell.angle_alpha   90.00
_cell.angle_beta   90.00
_cell.angle_gamma   90.00
#
_symmetry.space_group_name_H-M   'P 1'
#
loop_
_entity.id
_entity.type
_entity.pdbx_description
1 polymer ?
#
loop_
_entity_poly.entity_id
_entity_poly.type
_entity_poly.pdbx_seq_one_letter_code
_entity_poly.pdbx_strand_id
1 'polypeptide(L)'
;CALPIFPVNPPAEFCGYDDIFEAIREKDRLVHHPYESFDVVVDFVKKAATDPNVLAIKQTLYRVSGNSPIVAALIKAAENGKQVTVLVELKARFDEENNIQWATKLEKAGCHVIYGLTGLKTHCKICLVVRKDKDGIRRYLHMGTGNYNDSTARFYTDIGMFTCREEYGVDASSLFNVLTGYSTPPEYNKFIVAPHGMRPFFEAMIIQETENAKLGLPAKITAK
;
A
#
# COMPACT_ATOMS: atom_id res chain seq x y z
N CYS A 1 8.17 18.38 18.72
CA CYS A 1 8.77 17.89 17.46
C CYS A 1 8.97 19.08 16.54
N ALA A 2 10.22 19.38 16.20
CA ALA A 2 10.48 20.36 15.15
C ALA A 2 10.04 19.76 13.83
N LEU A 3 9.23 20.50 13.08
CA LEU A 3 8.93 20.20 11.68
C LEU A 3 10.26 20.15 10.90
N PRO A 4 10.40 19.26 9.91
CA PRO A 4 11.58 19.35 9.04
C PRO A 4 11.60 20.73 8.40
N ILE A 5 12.66 21.49 8.74
CA ILE A 5 12.87 22.86 8.25
C ILE A 5 13.39 22.82 6.80
N PHE A 6 13.73 21.64 6.31
CA PHE A 6 14.29 21.44 4.97
C PHE A 6 13.18 21.19 3.94
N PRO A 7 13.35 21.70 2.71
CA PRO A 7 12.45 21.35 1.62
C PRO A 7 12.46 19.83 1.43
N VAL A 8 11.28 19.27 1.33
CA VAL A 8 11.10 17.83 1.06
C VAL A 8 11.61 17.56 -0.36
N ASN A 9 12.62 16.73 -0.48
CA ASN A 9 13.21 16.41 -1.78
C ASN A 9 12.36 15.36 -2.53
N PRO A 10 12.33 15.43 -3.87
CA PRO A 10 11.86 14.31 -4.66
C PRO A 10 12.69 13.07 -4.32
N PRO A 11 12.06 11.87 -4.26
CA PRO A 11 12.82 10.65 -3.99
C PRO A 11 13.88 10.41 -5.07
N ALA A 12 15.15 10.29 -4.67
CA ALA A 12 16.28 10.09 -5.58
C ALA A 12 16.11 8.86 -6.46
N GLU A 13 15.46 7.83 -5.93
CA GLU A 13 15.17 6.57 -6.61
C GLU A 13 14.28 6.71 -7.86
N PHE A 14 13.56 7.82 -8.01
CA PHE A 14 12.69 8.10 -9.15
C PHE A 14 13.22 9.21 -10.07
N CYS A 15 14.36 9.81 -9.72
CA CYS A 15 14.98 10.85 -10.55
C CYS A 15 15.43 10.27 -11.90
N GLY A 16 15.10 10.99 -13.00
CA GLY A 16 15.49 10.59 -14.35
C GLY A 16 14.50 9.66 -15.06
N TYR A 17 13.35 9.35 -14.44
CA TYR A 17 12.28 8.58 -15.06
C TYR A 17 11.08 9.47 -15.35
N ASP A 18 10.60 9.46 -16.60
CA ASP A 18 9.37 10.12 -17.01
C ASP A 18 8.12 9.27 -16.69
N ASP A 19 8.30 7.96 -16.56
CA ASP A 19 7.25 7.01 -16.20
C ASP A 19 7.62 6.24 -14.92
N ILE A 20 6.80 6.40 -13.88
CA ILE A 20 6.97 5.73 -12.60
C ILE A 20 6.94 4.21 -12.75
N PHE A 21 6.17 3.66 -13.70
CA PHE A 21 6.10 2.22 -13.95
C PHE A 21 7.41 1.68 -14.53
N GLU A 22 8.14 2.46 -15.33
CA GLU A 22 9.47 2.08 -15.81
C GLU A 22 10.46 2.01 -14.66
N ALA A 23 10.47 3.01 -13.78
CA ALA A 23 11.32 3.02 -12.60
C ALA A 23 11.09 1.78 -11.71
N ILE A 24 9.84 1.41 -11.46
CA ILE A 24 9.48 0.25 -10.64
C ILE A 24 9.82 -1.08 -11.35
N ARG A 25 9.73 -1.10 -12.67
CA ARG A 25 10.02 -2.29 -13.47
C ARG A 25 11.50 -2.65 -13.47
N GLU A 26 12.38 -1.68 -13.36
CA GLU A 26 13.81 -1.88 -13.32
C GLU A 26 14.28 -2.53 -12.01
N LYS A 27 13.77 -2.03 -10.86
CA LYS A 27 14.08 -2.56 -9.52
C LYS A 27 13.05 -2.11 -8.50
N ASP A 28 13.02 -2.79 -7.35
CA ASP A 28 12.29 -2.32 -6.18
C ASP A 28 12.77 -0.93 -5.76
N ARG A 29 11.86 -0.02 -5.39
CA ARG A 29 12.15 1.35 -4.96
C ARG A 29 11.68 1.55 -3.54
N LEU A 30 12.55 2.11 -2.70
CA LEU A 30 12.23 2.48 -1.33
C LEU A 30 12.13 4.00 -1.22
N VAL A 31 11.21 4.46 -0.39
CA VAL A 31 11.04 5.88 -0.05
C VAL A 31 10.91 6.04 1.45
N HIS A 32 11.50 7.12 1.98
CA HIS A 32 11.55 7.40 3.41
C HIS A 32 10.93 8.76 3.71
N HIS A 33 9.67 8.73 4.12
CA HIS A 33 8.94 9.94 4.51
C HIS A 33 9.30 10.36 5.95
N PRO A 34 9.27 11.63 6.31
CA PRO A 34 8.95 12.81 5.51
C PRO A 34 10.17 13.42 4.78
N TYR A 35 11.32 12.74 4.82
CA TYR A 35 12.59 13.27 4.24
C TYR A 35 12.55 13.26 2.72
N GLU A 36 11.83 12.32 2.15
CA GLU A 36 11.45 12.26 0.73
C GLU A 36 9.96 12.50 0.57
N SER A 37 9.58 13.19 -0.52
CA SER A 37 8.19 13.59 -0.76
C SER A 37 7.25 12.39 -0.89
N PHE A 38 6.09 12.51 -0.25
CA PHE A 38 4.97 11.59 -0.43
C PHE A 38 4.30 11.75 -1.81
N ASP A 39 4.64 12.81 -2.54
CA ASP A 39 4.06 13.09 -3.86
C ASP A 39 4.28 11.94 -4.84
N VAL A 40 5.38 11.19 -4.73
CA VAL A 40 5.62 10.01 -5.57
C VAL A 40 4.53 8.94 -5.40
N VAL A 41 3.99 8.78 -4.18
CA VAL A 41 2.88 7.84 -3.92
C VAL A 41 1.58 8.36 -4.54
N VAL A 42 1.35 9.67 -4.43
CA VAL A 42 0.21 10.34 -5.08
C VAL A 42 0.30 10.22 -6.60
N ASP A 43 1.48 10.45 -7.17
CA ASP A 43 1.71 10.40 -8.61
C ASP A 43 1.60 8.97 -9.17
N PHE A 44 1.99 7.96 -8.39
CA PHE A 44 1.75 6.56 -8.74
C PHE A 44 0.26 6.29 -8.98
N VAL A 45 -0.61 6.74 -8.07
CA VAL A 45 -2.06 6.56 -8.21
C VAL A 45 -2.64 7.44 -9.32
N LYS A 46 -2.18 8.70 -9.44
CA LYS A 46 -2.60 9.61 -10.52
C LYS A 46 -2.21 9.08 -11.91
N LYS A 47 -0.98 8.58 -12.05
CA LYS A 47 -0.52 7.98 -13.30
C LYS A 47 -1.35 6.74 -13.63
N ALA A 48 -1.59 5.87 -12.65
CA ALA A 48 -2.45 4.71 -12.82
C ALA A 48 -3.88 5.09 -13.26
N ALA A 49 -4.43 6.19 -12.74
CA ALA A 49 -5.77 6.64 -13.08
C ALA A 49 -5.92 7.09 -14.56
N THR A 50 -4.85 7.58 -15.18
CA THR A 50 -4.88 8.12 -16.53
C THR A 50 -4.22 7.24 -17.60
N ASP A 51 -3.38 6.27 -17.20
CA ASP A 51 -2.71 5.36 -18.13
C ASP A 51 -3.73 4.42 -18.80
N PRO A 52 -3.86 4.42 -20.14
CA PRO A 52 -4.83 3.56 -20.84
C PRO A 52 -4.55 2.07 -20.69
N ASN A 53 -3.32 1.68 -20.33
CA ASN A 53 -2.94 0.29 -20.13
C ASN A 53 -3.27 -0.24 -18.72
N VAL A 54 -3.63 0.63 -17.78
CA VAL A 54 -4.08 0.20 -16.45
C VAL A 54 -5.50 -0.31 -16.52
N LEU A 55 -5.71 -1.53 -16.03
CA LEU A 55 -6.98 -2.25 -16.04
C LEU A 55 -7.73 -2.11 -14.72
N ALA A 56 -6.98 -2.18 -13.60
CA ALA A 56 -7.56 -2.16 -12.28
C ALA A 56 -6.63 -1.48 -11.26
N ILE A 57 -7.25 -0.87 -10.25
CA ILE A 57 -6.59 -0.34 -9.06
C ILE A 57 -7.32 -0.88 -7.83
N LYS A 58 -6.58 -1.46 -6.88
CA LYS A 58 -7.11 -1.91 -5.60
C LYS A 58 -6.32 -1.22 -4.48
N GLN A 59 -7.00 -0.57 -3.54
CA GLN A 59 -6.34 0.22 -2.51
C GLN A 59 -7.04 0.14 -1.16
N THR A 60 -6.25 0.11 -0.09
CA THR A 60 -6.75 0.27 1.28
C THR A 60 -6.65 1.73 1.71
N LEU A 61 -7.69 2.24 2.37
CA LEU A 61 -7.72 3.57 2.97
C LEU A 61 -8.12 3.45 4.44
N TYR A 62 -7.29 3.99 5.33
CA TYR A 62 -7.54 4.01 6.77
C TYR A 62 -7.86 5.42 7.26
N ARG A 63 -6.98 6.38 7.01
CA ARG A 63 -7.15 7.81 7.27
C ARG A 63 -6.73 8.58 6.05
N VAL A 64 -7.62 9.39 5.53
CA VAL A 64 -7.36 10.23 4.37
C VAL A 64 -7.56 11.70 4.73
N SER A 65 -6.84 12.59 4.06
CA SER A 65 -7.02 14.04 4.23
C SER A 65 -8.36 14.50 3.70
N GLY A 66 -8.83 15.67 4.18
CA GLY A 66 -10.11 16.25 3.74
C GLY A 66 -10.21 16.50 2.23
N ASN A 67 -9.09 16.82 1.56
CA ASN A 67 -8.98 16.99 0.11
C ASN A 67 -7.95 16.02 -0.46
N SER A 68 -8.13 14.72 -0.21
CA SER A 68 -7.17 13.69 -0.59
C SER A 68 -6.94 13.62 -2.12
N PRO A 69 -5.72 13.87 -2.60
CA PRO A 69 -5.38 13.73 -4.01
C PRO A 69 -5.44 12.27 -4.47
N ILE A 70 -5.25 11.31 -3.55
CA ILE A 70 -5.37 9.87 -3.84
C ILE A 70 -6.84 9.51 -4.08
N VAL A 71 -7.77 9.96 -3.23
CA VAL A 71 -9.21 9.72 -3.45
C VAL A 71 -9.67 10.35 -4.77
N ALA A 72 -9.23 11.57 -5.06
CA ALA A 72 -9.53 12.22 -6.34
C ALA A 72 -8.99 11.41 -7.54
N ALA A 73 -7.79 10.83 -7.42
CA ALA A 73 -7.23 9.98 -8.47
C ALA A 73 -8.00 8.66 -8.63
N LEU A 74 -8.46 8.02 -7.54
CA LEU A 74 -9.27 6.81 -7.60
C LEU A 74 -10.63 7.06 -8.26
N ILE A 75 -11.29 8.19 -7.94
CA ILE A 75 -12.51 8.64 -8.62
C ILE A 75 -12.24 8.79 -10.11
N LYS A 76 -11.17 9.50 -10.47
CA LYS A 76 -10.79 9.71 -11.87
C LYS A 76 -10.51 8.40 -12.61
N ALA A 77 -9.92 7.42 -11.92
CA ALA A 77 -9.69 6.09 -12.49
C ALA A 77 -11.01 5.39 -12.85
N ALA A 78 -11.99 5.43 -11.95
CA ALA A 78 -13.31 4.84 -12.20
C ALA A 78 -14.05 5.56 -13.34
N GLU A 79 -14.03 6.91 -13.38
CA GLU A 79 -14.57 7.70 -14.49
C GLU A 79 -13.90 7.36 -15.84
N ASN A 80 -12.62 6.99 -15.83
CA ASN A 80 -11.88 6.53 -17.01
C ASN A 80 -12.13 5.04 -17.35
N GLY A 81 -13.13 4.40 -16.72
CA GLY A 81 -13.55 3.04 -17.01
C GLY A 81 -12.67 1.93 -16.40
N LYS A 82 -11.78 2.26 -15.47
CA LYS A 82 -10.94 1.27 -14.79
C LYS A 82 -11.72 0.57 -13.67
N GLN A 83 -11.37 -0.68 -13.39
CA GLN A 83 -11.90 -1.39 -12.22
C GLN A 83 -11.22 -0.87 -10.96
N VAL A 84 -11.95 -0.15 -10.11
CA VAL A 84 -11.42 0.43 -8.87
C VAL A 84 -12.09 -0.23 -7.67
N THR A 85 -11.28 -0.88 -6.83
CA THR A 85 -11.73 -1.49 -5.57
C THR A 85 -11.04 -0.76 -4.41
N VAL A 86 -11.82 -0.24 -3.49
CA VAL A 86 -11.30 0.52 -2.35
C VAL A 86 -11.83 -0.07 -1.06
N LEU A 87 -10.93 -0.50 -0.18
CA LEU A 87 -11.31 -0.87 1.18
C LEU A 87 -11.15 0.36 2.07
N VAL A 88 -12.26 0.81 2.66
CA VAL A 88 -12.30 1.95 3.58
C VAL A 88 -12.54 1.44 5.00
N GLU A 89 -11.60 1.70 5.92
CA GLU A 89 -11.77 1.39 7.34
C GLU A 89 -12.61 2.46 8.03
N LEU A 90 -13.89 2.17 8.28
CA LEU A 90 -14.80 3.13 8.91
C LEU A 90 -14.49 3.39 10.39
N LYS A 91 -13.92 2.41 11.09
CA LYS A 91 -13.60 2.51 12.53
C LYS A 91 -12.25 3.19 12.79
N ALA A 92 -11.82 4.10 11.90
CA ALA A 92 -10.67 4.94 12.12
C ALA A 92 -11.01 6.02 13.14
N ARG A 93 -10.55 5.87 14.40
CA ARG A 93 -10.88 6.77 15.51
C ARG A 93 -10.66 8.24 15.12
N PHE A 94 -11.68 9.09 15.30
CA PHE A 94 -11.76 10.52 14.97
C PHE A 94 -11.89 10.87 13.48
N ASP A 95 -11.98 9.89 12.58
CA ASP A 95 -12.09 10.11 11.12
C ASP A 95 -13.32 9.43 10.51
N GLU A 96 -14.23 8.90 11.34
CA GLU A 96 -15.36 8.09 10.90
C GLU A 96 -16.25 8.84 9.91
N GLU A 97 -16.63 10.09 10.25
CA GLU A 97 -17.51 10.90 9.41
C GLU A 97 -16.85 11.24 8.06
N ASN A 98 -15.58 11.61 8.09
CA ASN A 98 -14.80 11.91 6.89
C ASN A 98 -14.67 10.67 5.98
N ASN A 99 -14.42 9.49 6.57
CA ASN A 99 -14.31 8.26 5.82
C ASN A 99 -15.65 7.83 5.19
N ILE A 100 -16.78 8.05 5.85
CA ILE A 100 -18.12 7.81 5.28
C ILE A 100 -18.37 8.73 4.07
N GLN A 101 -18.01 10.00 4.17
CA GLN A 101 -18.18 10.95 3.06
C GLN A 101 -17.33 10.54 1.85
N TRP A 102 -16.08 10.10 2.05
CA TRP A 102 -15.22 9.63 0.99
C TRP A 102 -15.72 8.32 0.38
N ALA A 103 -16.16 7.37 1.20
CA ALA A 103 -16.74 6.13 0.73
C ALA A 103 -17.94 6.40 -0.20
N THR A 104 -18.86 7.30 0.22
CA THR A 104 -20.00 7.69 -0.61
C THR A 104 -19.60 8.36 -1.93
N LYS A 105 -18.55 9.20 -1.93
CA LYS A 105 -18.05 9.82 -3.17
C LYS A 105 -17.44 8.78 -4.11
N LEU A 106 -16.68 7.82 -3.59
CA LEU A 106 -16.09 6.73 -4.35
C LEU A 106 -17.17 5.83 -4.98
N GLU A 107 -18.20 5.46 -4.20
CA GLU A 107 -19.34 4.68 -4.73
C GLU A 107 -20.08 5.39 -5.86
N LYS A 108 -20.36 6.69 -5.68
CA LYS A 108 -21.02 7.50 -6.72
C LYS A 108 -20.21 7.60 -8.01
N ALA A 109 -18.89 7.51 -7.92
CA ALA A 109 -17.99 7.50 -9.07
C ALA A 109 -17.88 6.11 -9.75
N GLY A 110 -18.49 5.07 -9.19
CA GLY A 110 -18.46 3.71 -9.71
C GLY A 110 -17.34 2.84 -9.15
N CYS A 111 -16.67 3.26 -8.06
CA CYS A 111 -15.73 2.40 -7.35
C CYS A 111 -16.47 1.31 -6.56
N HIS A 112 -15.89 0.11 -6.51
CA HIS A 112 -16.34 -0.92 -5.58
C HIS A 112 -15.74 -0.64 -4.20
N VAL A 113 -16.58 -0.17 -3.27
CA VAL A 113 -16.17 0.17 -1.92
C VAL A 113 -16.51 -0.95 -0.95
N ILE A 114 -15.55 -1.29 -0.09
CA ILE A 114 -15.66 -2.32 0.95
C ILE A 114 -15.41 -1.68 2.30
N TYR A 115 -16.27 -1.97 3.26
CA TYR A 115 -16.30 -1.36 4.59
C TYR A 115 -15.66 -2.28 5.65
N GLY A 116 -14.34 -2.50 5.53
CA GLY A 116 -13.59 -3.27 6.50
C GLY A 116 -14.00 -4.73 6.64
N LEU A 117 -13.45 -5.41 7.64
CA LEU A 117 -13.79 -6.78 8.00
C LEU A 117 -14.47 -6.83 9.37
N THR A 118 -15.51 -7.67 9.50
CA THR A 118 -16.20 -7.87 10.77
C THR A 118 -15.25 -8.43 11.81
N GLY A 119 -15.15 -7.78 12.97
CA GLY A 119 -14.32 -8.22 14.09
C GLY A 119 -12.82 -7.90 13.97
N LEU A 120 -12.35 -7.43 12.82
CA LEU A 120 -10.96 -7.02 12.59
C LEU A 120 -10.90 -5.57 12.12
N LYS A 121 -9.72 -4.95 12.27
CA LYS A 121 -9.40 -3.66 11.64
C LYS A 121 -8.41 -3.88 10.52
N THR A 122 -8.71 -3.33 9.34
CA THR A 122 -7.76 -3.34 8.23
C THR A 122 -6.75 -2.22 8.42
N HIS A 123 -5.50 -2.59 8.74
CA HIS A 123 -4.43 -1.63 9.01
C HIS A 123 -3.30 -1.65 7.98
N CYS A 124 -3.31 -2.57 7.03
CA CYS A 124 -2.34 -2.59 5.94
C CYS A 124 -2.49 -1.36 5.03
N LYS A 125 -1.37 -0.86 4.53
CA LYS A 125 -1.31 0.23 3.55
C LYS A 125 -0.76 -0.35 2.27
N ILE A 126 -1.66 -0.60 1.34
CA ILE A 126 -1.35 -1.32 0.10
C ILE A 126 -2.16 -0.73 -1.06
N CYS A 127 -1.49 -0.49 -2.16
CA CYS A 127 -2.07 -0.09 -3.43
C CYS A 127 -1.55 -1.03 -4.53
N LEU A 128 -2.46 -1.75 -5.17
CA LEU A 128 -2.18 -2.66 -6.27
C LEU A 128 -2.73 -2.08 -7.57
N VAL A 129 -1.86 -1.93 -8.55
CA VAL A 129 -2.20 -1.53 -9.92
C VAL A 129 -1.96 -2.70 -10.86
N VAL A 130 -2.99 -3.09 -11.60
CA VAL A 130 -2.92 -4.14 -12.63
C VAL A 130 -2.82 -3.46 -14.00
N ARG A 131 -1.73 -3.65 -14.69
CA ARG A 131 -1.41 -3.00 -15.96
C ARG A 131 -1.11 -4.04 -17.05
N LYS A 132 -1.55 -3.75 -18.28
CA LYS A 132 -1.19 -4.51 -19.46
C LYS A 132 0.09 -3.91 -20.06
N ASP A 133 1.22 -4.54 -19.78
CA ASP A 133 2.51 -4.19 -20.37
C ASP A 133 2.69 -4.89 -21.73
N LYS A 134 3.78 -4.57 -22.43
CA LYS A 134 4.10 -5.19 -23.73
C LYS A 134 4.29 -6.70 -23.65
N ASP A 135 4.78 -7.18 -22.51
CA ASP A 135 5.10 -8.58 -22.19
C ASP A 135 3.99 -9.33 -21.43
N GLY A 136 2.83 -8.68 -21.20
CA GLY A 136 1.68 -9.29 -20.53
C GLY A 136 1.10 -8.47 -19.40
N ILE A 137 0.31 -9.10 -18.55
CA ILE A 137 -0.26 -8.45 -17.35
C ILE A 137 0.78 -8.38 -16.26
N ARG A 138 1.04 -7.15 -15.77
CA ARG A 138 1.95 -6.91 -14.66
C ARG A 138 1.24 -6.23 -13.51
N ARG A 139 1.65 -6.58 -12.30
CA ARG A 139 1.13 -6.02 -11.06
C ARG A 139 2.18 -5.10 -10.46
N TYR A 140 1.83 -3.84 -10.31
CA TYR A 140 2.65 -2.83 -9.64
C TYR A 140 2.06 -2.56 -8.27
N LEU A 141 2.90 -2.56 -7.27
CA LEU A 141 2.49 -2.51 -5.88
C LEU A 141 3.22 -1.39 -5.15
N HIS A 142 2.48 -0.61 -4.39
CA HIS A 142 3.02 0.20 -3.31
C HIS A 142 2.54 -0.35 -1.98
N MET A 143 3.47 -0.51 -1.04
CA MET A 143 3.20 -0.85 0.36
C MET A 143 3.91 0.14 1.25
N GLY A 144 3.29 0.49 2.39
CA GLY A 144 3.91 1.42 3.32
C GLY A 144 3.55 1.15 4.77
N THR A 145 4.35 1.71 5.67
CA THR A 145 4.06 1.75 7.11
C THR A 145 3.08 2.87 7.45
N GLY A 146 3.10 3.96 6.66
CA GLY A 146 2.26 5.15 6.84
C GLY A 146 0.94 5.10 6.11
N ASN A 147 -0.08 5.79 6.64
CA ASN A 147 -1.37 5.92 5.99
C ASN A 147 -1.26 6.71 4.67
N TYR A 148 -2.19 6.44 3.75
CA TYR A 148 -2.36 7.21 2.51
C TYR A 148 -2.99 8.59 2.79
N ASN A 149 -2.26 9.41 3.56
CA ASN A 149 -2.66 10.73 3.99
C ASN A 149 -1.52 11.72 3.74
N ASP A 150 -1.64 12.52 2.68
CA ASP A 150 -0.64 13.48 2.22
C ASP A 150 -0.32 14.56 3.26
N SER A 151 -1.29 14.89 4.13
CA SER A 151 -1.08 15.87 5.19
C SER A 151 -0.21 15.30 6.32
N THR A 152 -0.52 14.10 6.82
CA THR A 152 0.22 13.48 7.93
C THR A 152 1.56 12.89 7.51
N ALA A 153 1.72 12.52 6.23
CA ALA A 153 2.98 12.04 5.68
C ALA A 153 4.14 13.06 5.77
N ARG A 154 3.81 14.33 6.05
CA ARG A 154 4.80 15.40 6.28
C ARG A 154 5.39 15.40 7.70
N PHE A 155 4.84 14.61 8.61
CA PHE A 155 5.20 14.63 10.03
C PHE A 155 5.64 13.28 10.56
N TYR A 156 5.09 12.19 10.02
CA TYR A 156 5.38 10.83 10.45
C TYR A 156 6.57 10.27 9.68
N THR A 157 7.41 9.54 10.39
CA THR A 157 8.52 8.81 9.77
C THR A 157 8.01 7.44 9.34
N ASP A 158 7.94 7.26 8.04
CA ASP A 158 7.40 6.07 7.40
C ASP A 158 8.28 5.59 6.25
N ILE A 159 8.21 4.30 5.95
CA ILE A 159 8.88 3.70 4.79
C ILE A 159 7.81 3.21 3.82
N GLY A 160 7.99 3.51 2.55
CA GLY A 160 7.22 2.98 1.44
C GLY A 160 8.10 2.15 0.51
N MET A 161 7.52 1.10 -0.08
CA MET A 161 8.17 0.27 -1.08
C MET A 161 7.30 0.18 -2.32
N PHE A 162 7.92 0.38 -3.48
CA PHE A 162 7.32 0.09 -4.78
C PHE A 162 7.99 -1.13 -5.39
N THR A 163 7.19 -2.06 -5.91
CA THR A 163 7.68 -3.28 -6.54
C THR A 163 6.73 -3.77 -7.62
N CYS A 164 7.26 -4.48 -8.60
CA CYS A 164 6.46 -5.24 -9.57
C CYS A 164 6.90 -6.72 -9.63
N ARG A 165 7.58 -7.19 -8.60
CA ARG A 165 7.96 -8.62 -8.52
C ARG A 165 6.71 -9.47 -8.41
N GLU A 166 6.70 -10.58 -9.13
CA GLU A 166 5.51 -11.41 -9.30
C GLU A 166 4.99 -11.96 -7.97
N GLU A 167 5.87 -12.43 -7.10
CA GLU A 167 5.49 -13.01 -5.81
C GLU A 167 4.70 -12.03 -4.93
N TYR A 168 5.14 -10.75 -4.90
CA TYR A 168 4.42 -9.70 -4.17
C TYR A 168 3.09 -9.35 -4.83
N GLY A 169 3.05 -9.33 -6.17
CA GLY A 169 1.83 -9.06 -6.94
C GLY A 169 0.77 -10.15 -6.77
N VAL A 170 1.17 -11.43 -6.71
CA VAL A 170 0.31 -12.57 -6.44
C VAL A 170 -0.25 -12.48 -5.02
N ASP A 171 0.61 -12.25 -4.04
CA ASP A 171 0.21 -12.12 -2.64
C ASP A 171 -0.75 -10.94 -2.42
N ALA A 172 -0.48 -9.79 -3.06
CA ALA A 172 -1.36 -8.64 -3.00
C ALA A 172 -2.74 -8.93 -3.60
N SER A 173 -2.79 -9.64 -4.72
CA SER A 173 -4.05 -10.06 -5.34
C SER A 173 -4.84 -10.99 -4.43
N SER A 174 -4.16 -11.96 -3.81
CA SER A 174 -4.73 -12.91 -2.86
C SER A 174 -5.23 -12.20 -1.60
N LEU A 175 -4.46 -11.24 -1.07
CA LEU A 175 -4.87 -10.43 0.07
C LEU A 175 -6.15 -9.64 -0.24
N PHE A 176 -6.24 -8.98 -1.38
CA PHE A 176 -7.46 -8.27 -1.77
C PHE A 176 -8.65 -9.21 -1.96
N ASN A 177 -8.44 -10.45 -2.44
CA ASN A 177 -9.53 -11.42 -2.54
C ASN A 177 -10.04 -11.83 -1.14
N VAL A 178 -9.15 -11.97 -0.15
CA VAL A 178 -9.55 -12.20 1.25
C VAL A 178 -10.30 -10.98 1.81
N LEU A 179 -9.77 -9.78 1.61
CA LEU A 179 -10.36 -8.53 2.11
C LEU A 179 -11.74 -8.23 1.50
N THR A 180 -12.00 -8.72 0.29
CA THR A 180 -13.29 -8.59 -0.39
C THR A 180 -14.26 -9.74 -0.08
N GLY A 181 -13.87 -10.70 0.75
CA GLY A 181 -14.70 -11.83 1.17
C GLY A 181 -14.84 -12.95 0.14
N TYR A 182 -14.03 -12.93 -0.94
CA TYR A 182 -14.12 -13.94 -2.02
C TYR A 182 -13.31 -15.21 -1.77
N SER A 183 -12.39 -15.22 -0.81
CA SER A 183 -11.57 -16.39 -0.53
C SER A 183 -11.15 -16.50 0.93
N THR A 184 -10.80 -17.73 1.33
CA THR A 184 -10.07 -17.99 2.58
C THR A 184 -8.61 -17.55 2.44
N PRO A 185 -7.92 -17.20 3.55
CA PRO A 185 -6.50 -16.83 3.49
C PRO A 185 -5.66 -17.96 2.86
N PRO A 186 -4.90 -17.66 1.79
CA PRO A 186 -3.97 -18.62 1.20
C PRO A 186 -2.67 -18.69 1.99
N GLU A 187 -1.78 -19.62 1.62
CA GLU A 187 -0.37 -19.47 1.93
C GLU A 187 0.23 -18.36 1.05
N TYR A 188 0.85 -17.37 1.69
CA TYR A 188 1.50 -16.26 0.99
C TYR A 188 2.97 -16.57 0.71
N ASN A 189 3.49 -16.07 -0.41
CA ASN A 189 4.90 -16.25 -0.78
C ASN A 189 5.85 -15.34 0.01
N LYS A 190 5.45 -14.09 0.20
CA LYS A 190 6.24 -13.01 0.82
C LYS A 190 5.50 -12.31 1.96
N PHE A 191 4.18 -12.26 1.89
CA PHE A 191 3.38 -11.57 2.90
C PHE A 191 3.24 -12.41 4.16
N ILE A 192 3.30 -11.73 5.29
CA ILE A 192 2.97 -12.28 6.59
C ILE A 192 1.77 -11.50 7.10
N VAL A 193 0.61 -12.14 7.10
CA VAL A 193 -0.66 -11.48 7.34
C VAL A 193 -1.21 -11.85 8.73
N ALA A 194 -1.52 -10.83 9.54
CA ALA A 194 -2.25 -11.01 10.79
C ALA A 194 -3.75 -11.28 10.50
N PRO A 195 -4.46 -12.03 11.39
CA PRO A 195 -3.98 -12.62 12.64
C PRO A 195 -3.28 -13.96 12.48
N HIS A 196 -3.47 -14.67 11.36
CA HIS A 196 -3.13 -16.10 11.28
C HIS A 196 -1.63 -16.39 11.05
N GLY A 197 -0.94 -15.57 10.26
CA GLY A 197 0.44 -15.82 9.85
C GLY A 197 1.50 -15.14 10.73
N MET A 198 1.19 -13.99 11.32
CA MET A 198 2.20 -13.12 11.93
C MET A 198 2.82 -13.71 13.19
N ARG A 199 2.02 -14.21 14.12
CA ARG A 199 2.52 -14.77 15.38
C ARG A 199 3.38 -16.03 15.17
N PRO A 200 2.94 -17.05 14.42
CA PRO A 200 3.76 -18.23 14.16
C PRO A 200 5.08 -17.90 13.47
N PHE A 201 5.08 -16.90 12.56
CA PHE A 201 6.29 -16.46 11.88
C PHE A 201 7.31 -15.87 12.86
N PHE A 202 6.92 -14.93 13.72
CA PHE A 202 7.82 -14.35 14.70
C PHE A 202 8.31 -15.37 15.74
N GLU A 203 7.43 -16.28 16.19
CA GLU A 203 7.81 -17.37 17.10
C GLU A 203 8.89 -18.26 16.46
N ALA A 204 8.73 -18.64 15.20
CA ALA A 204 9.72 -19.44 14.46
C ALA A 204 11.08 -18.70 14.33
N MET A 205 11.07 -17.41 14.04
CA MET A 205 12.29 -16.61 13.95
C MET A 205 13.00 -16.51 15.31
N ILE A 206 12.26 -16.31 16.41
CA ILE A 206 12.83 -16.26 17.76
C ILE A 206 13.44 -17.60 18.13
N ILE A 207 12.76 -18.70 17.84
CA ILE A 207 13.27 -20.06 18.08
C ILE A 207 14.58 -20.26 17.28
N GLN A 208 14.61 -19.90 16.00
CA GLN A 208 15.80 -20.04 15.17
C GLN A 208 17.00 -19.28 15.76
N GLU A 209 16.82 -18.01 16.17
CA GLU A 209 17.90 -17.24 16.80
C GLU A 209 18.33 -17.83 18.14
N THR A 210 17.40 -18.41 18.88
CA THR A 210 17.70 -19.10 20.14
C THR A 210 18.57 -20.34 19.90
N GLU A 211 18.27 -21.15 18.90
CA GLU A 211 19.08 -22.33 18.55
C GLU A 211 20.46 -21.91 18.00
N ASN A 212 20.53 -20.86 17.16
CA ASN A 212 21.81 -20.30 16.71
C ASN A 212 22.70 -19.91 17.90
N ALA A 213 22.14 -19.23 18.91
CA ALA A 213 22.88 -18.85 20.12
C ALA A 213 23.38 -20.06 20.92
N LYS A 214 22.56 -21.11 21.06
CA LYS A 214 22.96 -22.36 21.75
C LYS A 214 24.11 -23.07 21.03
N LEU A 215 24.17 -22.97 19.72
CA LEU A 215 25.24 -23.56 18.91
C LEU A 215 26.49 -22.67 18.81
N GLY A 216 26.51 -21.51 19.46
CA GLY A 216 27.62 -20.55 19.39
C GLY A 216 27.73 -19.82 18.03
N LEU A 217 26.67 -19.86 17.23
CA LEU A 217 26.58 -19.13 15.97
C LEU A 217 26.18 -17.67 16.22
N PRO A 218 26.46 -16.77 15.27
CA PRO A 218 25.97 -15.39 15.35
C PRO A 218 24.45 -15.37 15.49
N ALA A 219 23.94 -14.76 16.56
CA ALA A 219 22.52 -14.65 16.84
C ALA A 219 22.19 -13.25 17.38
N LYS A 220 21.09 -12.65 16.91
CA LYS A 220 20.65 -11.34 17.39
C LYS A 220 19.16 -11.15 17.15
N ILE A 221 18.47 -10.68 18.18
CA ILE A 221 17.09 -10.19 18.07
C ILE A 221 17.08 -8.69 18.37
N THR A 222 16.52 -7.90 17.47
CA THR A 222 16.30 -6.46 17.68
C THR A 222 14.82 -6.19 17.47
N ALA A 223 14.14 -5.64 18.48
CA ALA A 223 12.73 -5.29 18.42
C ALA A 223 12.50 -3.84 18.87
N LYS A 224 11.54 -3.17 18.23
CA LYS A 224 11.10 -1.83 18.59
C LYS A 224 9.58 -1.80 18.69
#